data_170e5a2258cc8417ffd608d306139e6c
#
_entry.id   170e5a2258cc8417ffd608d306139e6c
#
_cell.length_a   1.000
_cell.length_b   1.000
_cell.length_c   1.000
_cell.angle_alpha   90.00
_cell.angle_beta   90.00
_cell.angle_gamma   90.00
#
_symmetry.space_group_name_H-M   'P 1'
#
loop_
_entity.id
_entity.type
_entity.pdbx_description
1 polymer ?
#
loop_
_entity_poly.entity_id
_entity_poly.type
_entity_poly.pdbx_seq_one_letter_code
_entity_poly.pdbx_strand_id
1 'polypeptide(L)'
;KNGNRKTRKMLYGGQEKSEFDNADNLTKHTAAGRTVSSTFSYGDTEEEQKKHLLLKSIAPLGSVSKFSYDNFGNPLTSQVQNADANPSYFIRGETSYTNDGNYVTEQKDARGKIVRTETDPQRGTTTSVTDAKGQKVTYEYDNLRRIVKTSANVDAKEGILTAHNEYTYDAKR
;
A
#
# COMPACT_ATOMS: atom_id res chain seq x y z
N LYS A 1 25.87 -18.92 -2.71
CA LYS A 1 25.68 -18.90 -1.23
C LYS A 1 25.72 -17.45 -0.83
N ASN A 2 24.57 -16.85 -0.65
CA ASN A 2 24.34 -15.41 -0.78
C ASN A 2 24.52 -14.63 0.54
N GLY A 3 25.15 -15.20 1.55
CA GLY A 3 25.49 -14.48 2.79
C GLY A 3 24.32 -14.20 3.75
N ASN A 4 23.12 -14.72 3.49
CA ASN A 4 21.95 -14.52 4.35
C ASN A 4 22.14 -15.14 5.73
N ARG A 5 21.89 -14.34 6.76
CA ARG A 5 22.03 -14.78 8.15
C ARG A 5 20.90 -15.73 8.54
N LYS A 6 21.21 -17.04 8.62
CA LYS A 6 20.24 -18.09 8.98
C LYS A 6 19.97 -18.20 10.48
N THR A 7 20.95 -17.82 11.32
CA THR A 7 20.80 -17.90 12.77
C THR A 7 21.48 -16.73 13.47
N ARG A 8 20.89 -16.30 14.59
CA ARG A 8 21.47 -15.34 15.52
C ARG A 8 21.27 -15.83 16.95
N LYS A 9 22.36 -15.98 17.69
CA LYS A 9 22.29 -16.25 19.13
C LYS A 9 22.19 -14.94 19.89
N MET A 10 21.29 -14.86 20.83
CA MET A 10 21.09 -13.70 21.70
C MET A 10 21.94 -13.83 22.97
N LEU A 11 22.29 -12.71 23.57
CA LEU A 11 23.16 -12.65 24.76
C LEU A 11 22.61 -13.48 25.94
N TYR A 12 21.30 -13.61 26.05
CA TYR A 12 20.60 -14.31 27.13
C TYR A 12 20.04 -15.70 26.72
N GLY A 13 20.64 -16.36 25.73
CA GLY A 13 20.41 -17.76 25.42
C GLY A 13 19.34 -18.09 24.39
N GLY A 14 18.61 -17.11 23.87
CA GLY A 14 17.65 -17.33 22.76
C GLY A 14 18.35 -17.42 21.41
N GLN A 15 17.75 -18.13 20.45
CA GLN A 15 18.23 -18.22 19.08
C GLN A 15 17.12 -17.84 18.10
N GLU A 16 17.39 -16.86 17.23
CA GLU A 16 16.59 -16.59 16.03
C GLU A 16 16.99 -17.52 14.91
N LYS A 17 16.01 -17.95 14.11
CA LYS A 17 16.24 -18.76 12.91
C LYS A 17 15.51 -18.14 11.72
N SER A 18 16.18 -18.11 10.57
CA SER A 18 15.63 -17.64 9.30
C SER A 18 15.93 -18.63 8.18
N GLU A 19 14.95 -18.87 7.33
CA GLU A 19 15.08 -19.69 6.13
C GLU A 19 14.81 -18.81 4.91
N PHE A 20 15.48 -19.10 3.80
CA PHE A 20 15.41 -18.31 2.57
C PHE A 20 15.24 -19.25 1.38
N ASP A 21 14.54 -18.78 0.33
CA ASP A 21 14.45 -19.47 -0.95
C ASP A 21 15.71 -19.26 -1.81
N ASN A 22 15.71 -19.79 -3.03
CA ASN A 22 16.83 -19.67 -3.96
C ASN A 22 17.01 -18.25 -4.52
N ALA A 23 16.00 -17.40 -4.43
CA ALA A 23 16.03 -16.00 -4.81
C ALA A 23 16.36 -15.06 -3.63
N ASP A 24 16.78 -15.63 -2.47
CA ASP A 24 17.12 -14.91 -1.24
C ASP A 24 15.96 -14.24 -0.52
N ASN A 25 14.72 -14.58 -0.82
CA ASN A 25 13.58 -14.12 -0.06
C ASN A 25 13.48 -14.88 1.27
N LEU A 26 13.15 -14.15 2.35
CA LEU A 26 12.88 -14.76 3.65
C LEU A 26 11.58 -15.57 3.60
N THR A 27 11.67 -16.90 3.72
CA THR A 27 10.50 -17.79 3.68
C THR A 27 9.97 -18.17 5.06
N LYS A 28 10.85 -18.13 6.09
CA LYS A 28 10.45 -18.43 7.46
C LYS A 28 11.32 -17.69 8.47
N HIS A 29 10.69 -17.22 9.54
CA HIS A 29 11.38 -16.60 10.65
C HIS A 29 10.84 -17.09 12.00
N THR A 30 11.73 -17.52 12.88
CA THR A 30 11.44 -17.90 14.26
C THR A 30 12.18 -16.94 15.18
N ALA A 31 11.44 -16.15 15.97
CA ALA A 31 12.04 -15.24 16.93
C ALA A 31 12.69 -15.99 18.12
N ALA A 32 13.66 -15.36 18.75
CA ALA A 32 14.35 -15.92 19.89
C ALA A 32 13.38 -16.28 21.04
N GLY A 33 13.53 -17.50 21.58
CA GLY A 33 12.68 -18.01 22.65
C GLY A 33 11.25 -18.41 22.20
N ARG A 34 10.98 -18.46 20.89
CA ARG A 34 9.69 -18.90 20.33
C ARG A 34 9.83 -20.26 19.64
N THR A 35 8.76 -21.06 19.71
CA THR A 35 8.64 -22.35 19.00
C THR A 35 7.83 -22.21 17.70
N VAL A 36 7.07 -21.14 17.57
CA VAL A 36 6.23 -20.83 16.41
C VAL A 36 6.90 -19.80 15.51
N SER A 37 6.69 -19.91 14.20
CA SER A 37 7.36 -19.12 13.18
C SER A 37 6.37 -18.33 12.36
N SER A 38 6.81 -17.18 11.83
CA SER A 38 6.17 -16.56 10.67
C SER A 38 6.66 -17.24 9.39
N THR A 39 5.76 -17.40 8.40
CA THR A 39 6.12 -17.88 7.06
C THR A 39 5.72 -16.87 6.00
N PHE A 40 6.46 -16.86 4.89
CA PHE A 40 6.32 -15.89 3.81
C PHE A 40 6.40 -16.63 2.47
N SER A 41 5.58 -16.25 1.48
CA SER A 41 5.59 -16.81 0.13
C SER A 41 5.64 -15.68 -0.90
N TYR A 42 6.50 -15.84 -1.88
CA TYR A 42 6.76 -14.90 -2.98
C TYR A 42 6.37 -15.49 -4.35
N GLY A 43 5.71 -16.66 -4.35
CA GLY A 43 5.27 -17.41 -5.52
C GLY A 43 5.76 -18.85 -5.48
N ASP A 44 5.21 -19.64 -6.38
CA ASP A 44 5.50 -21.08 -6.47
C ASP A 44 6.63 -21.37 -7.48
N THR A 45 6.92 -20.45 -8.38
CA THR A 45 7.98 -20.56 -9.39
C THR A 45 9.19 -19.70 -9.05
N GLU A 46 10.37 -20.09 -9.54
CA GLU A 46 11.61 -19.31 -9.37
C GLU A 46 11.49 -17.91 -9.98
N GLU A 47 10.76 -17.76 -11.08
CA GLU A 47 10.55 -16.47 -11.75
C GLU A 47 9.66 -15.53 -10.94
N GLU A 48 8.65 -16.04 -10.24
CA GLU A 48 7.85 -15.27 -9.30
C GLU A 48 8.68 -14.86 -8.07
N GLN A 49 9.47 -15.79 -7.53
CA GLN A 49 10.33 -15.54 -6.37
C GLN A 49 11.37 -14.44 -6.66
N LYS A 50 11.93 -14.40 -7.88
CA LYS A 50 12.88 -13.37 -8.34
C LYS A 50 12.27 -11.96 -8.40
N LYS A 51 10.95 -11.81 -8.43
CA LYS A 51 10.29 -10.51 -8.33
C LYS A 51 10.30 -9.92 -6.93
N HIS A 52 10.60 -10.74 -5.91
CA HIS A 52 10.65 -10.35 -4.49
C HIS A 52 9.34 -9.75 -3.96
N LEU A 53 8.19 -10.03 -4.61
CA LEU A 53 6.88 -9.54 -4.21
C LEU A 53 6.25 -10.52 -3.21
N LEU A 54 5.98 -10.07 -1.99
CA LEU A 54 5.36 -10.90 -0.97
C LEU A 54 3.89 -11.16 -1.30
N LEU A 55 3.52 -12.41 -1.64
CA LEU A 55 2.14 -12.78 -1.96
C LEU A 55 1.34 -13.23 -0.74
N LYS A 56 2.01 -13.83 0.25
CA LYS A 56 1.36 -14.36 1.45
C LYS A 56 2.30 -14.34 2.64
N SER A 57 1.76 -13.99 3.80
CA SER A 57 2.44 -14.24 5.07
C SER A 57 1.49 -14.90 6.07
N ILE A 58 2.04 -15.76 6.93
CA ILE A 58 1.32 -16.37 8.04
C ILE A 58 2.07 -15.99 9.33
N ALA A 59 1.38 -15.30 10.22
CA ALA A 59 1.92 -14.93 11.53
C ALA A 59 2.01 -16.17 12.45
N PRO A 60 2.81 -16.14 13.53
CA PRO A 60 2.99 -17.26 14.46
C PRO A 60 1.68 -17.77 15.08
N LEU A 61 0.69 -16.91 15.23
CA LEU A 61 -0.64 -17.25 15.77
C LEU A 61 -1.67 -17.58 14.68
N GLY A 62 -1.22 -17.81 13.43
CA GLY A 62 -2.06 -18.29 12.35
C GLY A 62 -2.80 -17.20 11.54
N SER A 63 -2.68 -15.92 11.89
CA SER A 63 -3.21 -14.84 11.03
C SER A 63 -2.55 -14.89 9.66
N VAL A 64 -3.36 -14.79 8.61
CA VAL A 64 -2.91 -14.87 7.21
C VAL A 64 -3.08 -13.51 6.55
N SER A 65 -2.01 -13.00 5.94
CA SER A 65 -2.07 -11.83 5.04
C SER A 65 -1.82 -12.29 3.61
N LYS A 66 -2.57 -11.73 2.65
CA LYS A 66 -2.42 -11.97 1.21
C LYS A 66 -2.33 -10.65 0.48
N PHE A 67 -1.52 -10.61 -0.56
CA PHE A 67 -1.26 -9.44 -1.37
C PHE A 67 -1.33 -9.80 -2.85
N SER A 68 -1.74 -8.85 -3.68
CA SER A 68 -1.61 -8.96 -5.13
C SER A 68 -1.04 -7.67 -5.70
N TYR A 69 -0.42 -7.76 -6.87
CA TYR A 69 0.31 -6.68 -7.52
C TYR A 69 -0.05 -6.60 -8.99
N ASP A 70 0.14 -5.43 -9.58
CA ASP A 70 0.10 -5.27 -11.03
C ASP A 70 1.42 -5.71 -11.70
N ASN A 71 1.51 -5.55 -13.01
CA ASN A 71 2.71 -5.90 -13.77
C ASN A 71 3.91 -5.02 -13.48
N PHE A 72 3.71 -3.86 -12.85
CA PHE A 72 4.76 -2.92 -12.45
C PHE A 72 5.27 -3.18 -11.01
N GLY A 73 4.60 -4.08 -10.26
CA GLY A 73 4.90 -4.36 -8.86
C GLY A 73 4.14 -3.48 -7.86
N ASN A 74 3.18 -2.69 -8.32
CA ASN A 74 2.36 -1.87 -7.44
C ASN A 74 1.31 -2.75 -6.70
N PRO A 75 1.08 -2.54 -5.39
CA PRO A 75 0.14 -3.33 -4.63
C PRO A 75 -1.33 -3.03 -5.04
N LEU A 76 -2.04 -4.05 -5.52
CA LEU A 76 -3.46 -3.95 -5.90
C LEU A 76 -4.40 -4.29 -4.74
N THR A 77 -4.09 -5.35 -3.99
CA THR A 77 -4.95 -5.79 -2.89
C THR A 77 -4.14 -6.17 -1.66
N SER A 78 -4.70 -5.90 -0.50
CA SER A 78 -4.23 -6.44 0.78
C SER A 78 -5.41 -7.04 1.55
N GLN A 79 -5.23 -8.26 2.08
CA GLN A 79 -6.25 -8.98 2.81
C GLN A 79 -5.64 -9.54 4.09
N VAL A 80 -6.37 -9.50 5.19
CA VAL A 80 -5.95 -10.11 6.46
C VAL A 80 -7.10 -10.96 7.00
N GLN A 81 -6.78 -12.19 7.38
CA GLN A 81 -7.67 -13.13 8.06
C GLN A 81 -7.06 -13.51 9.40
N ASN A 82 -7.81 -13.37 10.49
CA ASN A 82 -7.38 -13.86 11.78
C ASN A 82 -7.44 -15.39 11.84
N ALA A 83 -6.60 -16.01 12.68
CA ALA A 83 -6.51 -17.47 12.83
C ALA A 83 -7.84 -18.13 13.19
N ASP A 84 -8.61 -17.49 14.08
CA ASP A 84 -9.88 -18.01 14.62
C ASP A 84 -11.10 -17.51 13.83
N ALA A 85 -10.90 -16.71 12.77
CA ALA A 85 -12.00 -16.17 11.99
C ALA A 85 -12.54 -17.18 10.97
N ASN A 86 -13.87 -17.18 10.78
CA ASN A 86 -14.49 -17.88 9.68
C ASN A 86 -13.79 -17.47 8.37
N PRO A 87 -13.44 -18.40 7.45
CA PRO A 87 -12.70 -18.13 6.21
C PRO A 87 -13.27 -17.00 5.34
N SER A 88 -14.53 -16.63 5.52
CA SER A 88 -15.17 -15.52 4.82
C SER A 88 -14.88 -14.11 5.39
N TYR A 89 -14.15 -13.99 6.49
CA TYR A 89 -13.89 -12.69 7.12
C TYR A 89 -12.49 -12.17 6.75
N PHE A 90 -12.41 -11.41 5.67
CA PHE A 90 -11.19 -10.74 5.25
C PHE A 90 -11.34 -9.23 5.39
N ILE A 91 -10.40 -8.59 6.10
CA ILE A 91 -10.18 -7.15 5.94
C ILE A 91 -9.46 -6.98 4.61
N ARG A 92 -9.99 -6.16 3.73
CA ARG A 92 -9.45 -5.98 2.38
C ARG A 92 -9.26 -4.49 2.10
N GLY A 93 -8.09 -4.16 1.57
CA GLY A 93 -7.82 -2.89 0.91
C GLY A 93 -7.60 -3.13 -0.57
N GLU A 94 -8.09 -2.24 -1.43
CA GLU A 94 -7.90 -2.26 -2.87
C GLU A 94 -7.32 -0.93 -3.34
N THR A 95 -6.38 -0.98 -4.27
CA THR A 95 -5.78 0.20 -4.90
C THR A 95 -5.77 0.02 -6.41
N SER A 96 -6.20 1.03 -7.14
CA SER A 96 -6.12 1.09 -8.60
C SER A 96 -5.14 2.16 -9.02
N TYR A 97 -4.49 1.95 -10.15
CA TYR A 97 -3.48 2.84 -10.70
C TYR A 97 -3.84 3.27 -12.11
N THR A 98 -3.17 4.29 -12.63
CA THR A 98 -3.17 4.64 -14.05
C THR A 98 -2.65 3.47 -14.88
N ASN A 99 -2.96 3.44 -16.19
CA ASN A 99 -2.56 2.35 -17.09
C ASN A 99 -1.04 2.16 -17.19
N ASP A 100 -0.27 3.20 -16.92
CA ASP A 100 1.20 3.19 -16.87
C ASP A 100 1.75 2.83 -15.46
N GLY A 101 0.88 2.58 -14.49
CA GLY A 101 1.23 2.21 -13.12
C GLY A 101 1.81 3.33 -12.25
N ASN A 102 1.88 4.56 -12.75
CA ASN A 102 2.62 5.64 -12.08
C ASN A 102 1.83 6.33 -10.96
N TYR A 103 0.50 6.41 -11.06
CA TYR A 103 -0.31 7.17 -10.11
C TYR A 103 -1.49 6.36 -9.61
N VAL A 104 -1.79 6.51 -8.32
CA VAL A 104 -3.01 5.94 -7.71
C VAL A 104 -4.23 6.72 -8.21
N THR A 105 -5.23 5.99 -8.73
CA THR A 105 -6.51 6.55 -9.18
C THR A 105 -7.63 6.31 -8.18
N GLU A 106 -7.60 5.19 -7.48
CA GLU A 106 -8.63 4.82 -6.52
C GLU A 106 -8.04 4.00 -5.35
N GLN A 107 -8.53 4.28 -4.15
CA GLN A 107 -8.27 3.46 -2.96
C GLN A 107 -9.60 3.10 -2.30
N LYS A 108 -9.80 1.82 -2.02
CA LYS A 108 -10.98 1.30 -1.34
C LYS A 108 -10.60 0.62 -0.04
N ASP A 109 -11.24 1.03 1.05
CA ASP A 109 -11.00 0.43 2.36
C ASP A 109 -11.85 -0.84 2.59
N ALA A 110 -11.60 -1.51 3.72
CA ALA A 110 -12.32 -2.72 4.14
C ALA A 110 -13.83 -2.54 4.34
N ARG A 111 -14.30 -1.31 4.46
CA ARG A 111 -15.73 -0.95 4.59
C ARG A 111 -16.35 -0.58 3.26
N GLY A 112 -15.58 -0.71 2.17
CA GLY A 112 -16.03 -0.34 0.82
C GLY A 112 -16.03 1.16 0.53
N LYS A 113 -15.45 1.98 1.41
CA LYS A 113 -15.32 3.41 1.18
C LYS A 113 -14.22 3.68 0.17
N ILE A 114 -14.51 4.52 -0.80
CA ILE A 114 -13.64 4.78 -1.94
C ILE A 114 -13.20 6.25 -1.91
N VAL A 115 -11.88 6.45 -2.06
CA VAL A 115 -11.27 7.75 -2.33
C VAL A 115 -10.70 7.70 -3.74
N ARG A 116 -10.97 8.72 -4.56
CA ARG A 116 -10.45 8.85 -5.93
C ARG A 116 -9.51 10.02 -6.03
N THR A 117 -8.43 9.82 -6.78
CA THR A 117 -7.40 10.84 -7.04
C THR A 117 -7.21 10.99 -8.54
N GLU A 118 -7.23 12.21 -9.02
CA GLU A 118 -6.85 12.56 -10.39
C GLU A 118 -5.49 13.25 -10.35
N THR A 119 -4.60 12.87 -11.26
CA THR A 119 -3.22 13.39 -11.34
C THR A 119 -2.93 13.85 -12.77
N ASP A 120 -2.29 15.00 -12.92
CA ASP A 120 -1.72 15.45 -14.19
C ASP A 120 -0.50 14.56 -14.50
N PRO A 121 -0.54 13.71 -15.54
CA PRO A 121 0.54 12.76 -15.82
C PRO A 121 1.83 13.43 -16.30
N GLN A 122 1.75 14.66 -16.83
CA GLN A 122 2.93 15.41 -17.31
C GLN A 122 3.68 16.06 -16.16
N ARG A 123 2.95 16.53 -15.14
CA ARG A 123 3.51 17.27 -14.03
C ARG A 123 3.65 16.43 -12.76
N GLY A 124 2.93 15.32 -12.65
CA GLY A 124 2.86 14.48 -11.45
C GLY A 124 2.16 15.17 -10.27
N THR A 125 1.33 16.19 -10.56
CA THR A 125 0.60 16.92 -9.53
C THR A 125 -0.83 16.42 -9.42
N THR A 126 -1.33 16.25 -8.20
CA THR A 126 -2.73 15.87 -7.95
C THR A 126 -3.66 17.02 -8.35
N THR A 127 -4.55 16.80 -9.31
CA THR A 127 -5.52 17.80 -9.78
C THR A 127 -6.82 17.76 -9.01
N SER A 128 -7.21 16.59 -8.50
CA SER A 128 -8.38 16.48 -7.62
C SER A 128 -8.32 15.27 -6.69
N VAL A 129 -9.03 15.37 -5.58
CA VAL A 129 -9.33 14.24 -4.68
C VAL A 129 -10.82 14.23 -4.39
N THR A 130 -11.47 13.07 -4.54
CA THR A 130 -12.88 12.86 -4.18
C THR A 130 -12.91 11.88 -3.01
N ASP A 131 -13.50 12.29 -1.90
CA ASP A 131 -13.63 11.48 -0.70
C ASP A 131 -14.74 10.42 -0.80
N ALA A 132 -14.85 9.57 0.20
CA ALA A 132 -15.86 8.51 0.26
C ALA A 132 -17.30 9.00 0.40
N LYS A 133 -17.52 10.29 0.64
CA LYS A 133 -18.85 10.93 0.65
C LYS A 133 -19.17 11.61 -0.68
N GLY A 134 -18.25 11.58 -1.64
CA GLY A 134 -18.37 12.23 -2.94
C GLY A 134 -17.98 13.71 -2.92
N GLN A 135 -17.40 14.21 -1.84
CA GLN A 135 -16.90 15.58 -1.79
C GLN A 135 -15.60 15.66 -2.58
N LYS A 136 -15.57 16.54 -3.58
CA LYS A 136 -14.41 16.74 -4.46
C LYS A 136 -13.69 18.04 -4.11
N VAL A 137 -12.37 17.93 -3.91
CA VAL A 137 -11.44 19.06 -3.79
C VAL A 137 -10.57 19.08 -5.04
N THR A 138 -10.43 20.26 -5.66
CA THR A 138 -9.55 20.47 -6.82
C THR A 138 -8.39 21.37 -6.47
N TYR A 139 -7.28 21.20 -7.16
CA TYR A 139 -6.03 21.91 -6.94
C TYR A 139 -5.55 22.53 -8.25
N GLU A 140 -5.14 23.82 -8.20
CA GLU A 140 -4.47 24.51 -9.30
C GLU A 140 -3.04 24.84 -8.88
N TYR A 141 -2.13 24.80 -9.83
CA TYR A 141 -0.68 24.92 -9.58
C TYR A 141 -0.06 25.99 -10.49
N ASP A 142 0.97 26.67 -9.97
CA ASP A 142 1.83 27.50 -10.81
C ASP A 142 2.85 26.67 -11.60
N ASN A 143 3.69 27.35 -12.36
CA ASN A 143 4.74 26.69 -13.16
C ASN A 143 5.84 26.03 -12.33
N LEU A 144 5.94 26.36 -11.03
CA LEU A 144 6.86 25.75 -10.07
C LEU A 144 6.21 24.60 -9.29
N ARG A 145 4.99 24.19 -9.69
CA ARG A 145 4.18 23.13 -9.03
C ARG A 145 3.78 23.46 -7.59
N ARG A 146 3.68 24.75 -7.24
CA ARG A 146 3.13 25.19 -5.96
C ARG A 146 1.62 25.38 -6.12
N ILE A 147 0.83 25.00 -5.12
CA ILE A 147 -0.63 25.16 -5.13
C ILE A 147 -0.94 26.66 -5.11
N VAL A 148 -1.67 27.15 -6.12
CA VAL A 148 -2.14 28.54 -6.17
C VAL A 148 -3.63 28.66 -5.84
N LYS A 149 -4.38 27.54 -5.97
CA LYS A 149 -5.80 27.54 -5.61
C LYS A 149 -6.24 26.15 -5.17
N THR A 150 -7.10 26.11 -4.16
CA THR A 150 -7.88 24.94 -3.79
C THR A 150 -9.35 25.26 -3.82
N SER A 151 -10.20 24.40 -4.41
CA SER A 151 -11.65 24.58 -4.44
C SER A 151 -12.33 23.31 -3.96
N ALA A 152 -13.35 23.45 -3.12
CA ALA A 152 -14.14 22.33 -2.62
C ALA A 152 -15.63 22.58 -2.88
N ASN A 153 -16.35 21.55 -3.32
CA ASN A 153 -17.82 21.59 -3.39
C ASN A 153 -18.37 21.26 -2.01
N VAL A 154 -19.04 22.19 -1.38
CA VAL A 154 -19.51 22.07 0.00
C VAL A 154 -20.88 21.38 0.08
N ASP A 155 -21.67 21.35 -0.99
CA ASP A 155 -22.94 20.62 -1.04
C ASP A 155 -23.26 20.13 -2.45
N ALA A 156 -23.43 18.81 -2.60
CA ALA A 156 -23.82 18.18 -3.85
C ALA A 156 -25.36 18.14 -4.05
N LYS A 157 -26.15 18.56 -3.06
CA LYS A 157 -27.61 18.42 -3.09
C LYS A 157 -28.37 19.69 -3.40
N GLU A 158 -27.81 20.87 -3.17
CA GLU A 158 -28.53 22.14 -3.31
C GLU A 158 -27.80 23.24 -4.08
N GLY A 159 -27.06 22.88 -5.14
CA GLY A 159 -26.39 23.90 -5.95
C GLY A 159 -25.15 24.48 -5.26
N ILE A 160 -24.13 24.40 -5.95
CA ILE A 160 -22.70 24.56 -5.71
C ILE A 160 -22.37 25.81 -4.88
N LEU A 161 -22.14 25.66 -3.59
CA LEU A 161 -21.28 26.56 -2.83
C LEU A 161 -19.84 26.06 -2.98
N THR A 162 -19.07 26.67 -3.87
CA THR A 162 -17.64 26.37 -4.03
C THR A 162 -16.87 27.25 -3.04
N ALA A 163 -16.37 26.64 -1.94
CA ALA A 163 -15.38 27.29 -1.13
C ALA A 163 -14.00 27.18 -1.82
N HIS A 164 -13.26 28.29 -1.92
CA HIS A 164 -11.91 28.27 -2.47
C HIS A 164 -10.93 29.07 -1.63
N ASN A 165 -9.68 28.65 -1.64
CA ASN A 165 -8.56 29.41 -1.11
C ASN A 165 -7.60 29.71 -2.26
N GLU A 166 -7.09 30.92 -2.32
CA GLU A 166 -6.07 31.34 -3.28
C GLU A 166 -4.78 31.67 -2.53
N TYR A 167 -3.64 31.30 -3.13
CA TYR A 167 -2.31 31.49 -2.54
C TYR A 167 -1.44 32.28 -3.50
N THR A 168 -0.80 33.30 -2.99
CA THR A 168 0.22 34.09 -3.69
C THR A 168 1.58 33.82 -3.08
N TYR A 169 2.60 33.76 -3.89
CA TYR A 169 3.97 33.47 -3.44
C TYR A 169 4.87 34.67 -3.76
N ASP A 170 5.75 35.00 -2.82
CA ASP A 170 6.75 36.03 -3.05
C ASP A 170 7.72 35.57 -4.18
N ALA A 171 8.01 36.50 -5.11
CA ALA A 171 8.89 36.25 -6.24
C ALA A 171 10.39 36.13 -5.87
N LYS A 172 10.73 36.34 -4.59
CA LYS A 172 12.11 36.44 -4.09
C LYS A 172 12.68 35.17 -3.49
N ARG A 173 12.30 33.98 -4.00
CA ARG A 173 13.02 32.76 -3.61
C ARG A 173 13.27 31.84 -4.79
#